data_6727092dfd94cf51ae6ea7110d2b330a
#
_entry.id   6727092dfd94cf51ae6ea7110d2b330a
#
_cell.length_a   1.000
_cell.length_b   1.000
_cell.length_c   1.000
_cell.angle_alpha   90.00
_cell.angle_beta   90.00
_cell.angle_gamma   90.00
#
_symmetry.space_group_name_H-M   'P 1'
#
loop_
_entity.id
_entity.type
_entity.pdbx_description
1 polymer ?
#
loop_
_entity_poly.entity_id
_entity_poly.type
_entity_poly.pdbx_seq_one_letter_code
_entity_poly.pdbx_strand_id
1 'polypeptide(L)'
;QIMSVMSALVLSVLVGLAATWTNSKLTCDFLGEFQNIVLDIVGKIIIPMLPFYIAATFCNLSYEGMITHQLPAFIQIILIVMAGHYIWLAVLYLLAGAYSGKNPWEVLRHYGPAYLTAVGTMSSAATLAVALDCARKSKVLRKDMVSFGIPLFANIHLCGSVLTEVFFCMTISKILYGHLPSIGTMLLFCALLGIFAIGAPGVPGGTVMASLGLITGVLMFDDAGTALMLAIFALQDSFGTACNVTGDGALTLMLTGYAEKHGIQNNDNIQSPVL
;
A
#
# COMPACT_ATOMS: atom_id res chain seq x y z
N GLN A 1 19.40 -12.51 -14.54
CA GLN A 1 17.97 -12.24 -14.70
C GLN A 1 17.51 -12.76 -16.06
N ILE A 2 16.37 -13.46 -16.11
CA ILE A 2 15.79 -13.94 -17.38
C ILE A 2 15.25 -12.75 -18.19
N MET A 3 14.66 -11.75 -17.51
CA MET A 3 14.23 -10.48 -18.09
C MET A 3 14.38 -9.35 -17.06
N SER A 4 14.46 -8.11 -17.55
CA SER A 4 14.47 -6.95 -16.65
C SER A 4 13.11 -6.79 -15.95
N VAL A 5 13.10 -6.16 -14.78
CA VAL A 5 11.85 -5.93 -14.04
C VAL A 5 10.86 -5.11 -14.85
N MET A 6 11.35 -4.08 -15.57
CA MET A 6 10.50 -3.28 -16.46
C MET A 6 9.87 -4.10 -17.60
N SER A 7 10.64 -5.03 -18.19
CA SER A 7 10.11 -5.93 -19.22
C SER A 7 9.06 -6.89 -18.64
N ALA A 8 9.30 -7.42 -17.44
CA ALA A 8 8.34 -8.28 -16.75
C ALA A 8 7.03 -7.53 -16.42
N LEU A 9 7.14 -6.27 -16.01
CA LEU A 9 5.97 -5.42 -15.75
C LEU A 9 5.14 -5.19 -17.03
N VAL A 10 5.80 -4.70 -18.09
CA VAL A 10 5.10 -4.45 -19.34
C VAL A 10 4.41 -5.71 -19.84
N LEU A 11 5.10 -6.86 -19.77
CA LEU A 11 4.54 -8.14 -20.15
C LEU A 11 3.32 -8.52 -19.29
N SER A 12 3.41 -8.34 -17.95
CA SER A 12 2.30 -8.69 -17.05
C SER A 12 1.05 -7.84 -17.30
N VAL A 13 1.24 -6.52 -17.55
CA VAL A 13 0.13 -5.62 -17.89
C VAL A 13 -0.51 -6.01 -19.22
N LEU A 14 0.31 -6.27 -20.26
CA LEU A 14 -0.21 -6.66 -21.58
C LEU A 14 -0.95 -8.00 -21.53
N VAL A 15 -0.38 -9.00 -20.85
CA VAL A 15 -1.03 -10.32 -20.70
C VAL A 15 -2.31 -10.22 -19.88
N GLY A 16 -2.32 -9.45 -18.78
CA GLY A 16 -3.50 -9.25 -17.96
C GLY A 16 -4.64 -8.57 -18.73
N LEU A 17 -4.33 -7.50 -19.47
CA LEU A 17 -5.30 -6.81 -20.32
C LEU A 17 -5.83 -7.74 -21.44
N ALA A 18 -4.94 -8.46 -22.12
CA ALA A 18 -5.35 -9.38 -23.18
C ALA A 18 -6.24 -10.50 -22.65
N ALA A 19 -5.92 -11.10 -21.50
CA ALA A 19 -6.72 -12.14 -20.86
C ALA A 19 -8.13 -11.63 -20.50
N THR A 20 -8.22 -10.37 -20.03
CA THR A 20 -9.50 -9.71 -19.72
C THR A 20 -10.31 -9.45 -20.99
N TRP A 21 -9.69 -8.89 -22.05
CA TRP A 21 -10.39 -8.58 -23.29
C TRP A 21 -10.89 -9.82 -24.05
N THR A 22 -10.12 -10.91 -23.98
CA THR A 22 -10.48 -12.18 -24.63
C THR A 22 -11.40 -13.05 -23.78
N ASN A 23 -11.72 -12.65 -22.54
CA ASN A 23 -12.43 -13.45 -21.55
C ASN A 23 -11.85 -14.87 -21.41
N SER A 24 -10.52 -15.00 -21.49
CA SER A 24 -9.83 -16.28 -21.43
C SER A 24 -9.80 -16.81 -19.99
N LYS A 25 -10.80 -17.60 -19.65
CA LYS A 25 -10.95 -18.17 -18.31
C LYS A 25 -9.73 -18.99 -17.90
N LEU A 26 -9.22 -19.85 -18.79
CA LEU A 26 -8.04 -20.68 -18.52
C LEU A 26 -6.80 -19.84 -18.17
N THR A 27 -6.58 -18.73 -18.88
CA THR A 27 -5.44 -17.84 -18.62
C THR A 27 -5.63 -17.12 -17.30
N CYS A 28 -6.84 -16.62 -17.01
CA CYS A 28 -7.12 -15.96 -15.73
C CYS A 28 -6.97 -16.91 -14.55
N ASP A 29 -7.48 -18.14 -14.65
CA ASP A 29 -7.36 -19.16 -13.60
C ASP A 29 -5.87 -19.53 -13.38
N PHE A 30 -5.12 -19.74 -14.46
CA PHE A 30 -3.67 -20.03 -14.39
C PHE A 30 -2.89 -18.87 -13.72
N LEU A 31 -3.16 -17.63 -14.11
CA LEU A 31 -2.49 -16.45 -13.50
C LEU A 31 -2.87 -16.30 -12.03
N GLY A 32 -4.13 -16.61 -11.66
CA GLY A 32 -4.58 -16.61 -10.27
C GLY A 32 -3.87 -17.68 -9.43
N GLU A 33 -3.73 -18.91 -9.94
CA GLU A 33 -2.98 -19.96 -9.26
C GLU A 33 -1.49 -19.59 -9.14
N PHE A 34 -0.90 -19.05 -10.21
CA PHE A 34 0.48 -18.58 -10.17
C PHE A 34 0.69 -17.46 -9.13
N GLN A 35 -0.25 -16.51 -9.05
CA GLN A 35 -0.23 -15.47 -8.01
C GLN A 35 -0.25 -16.10 -6.61
N ASN A 36 -1.10 -17.05 -6.34
CA ASN A 36 -1.19 -17.73 -5.04
C ASN A 36 0.12 -18.44 -4.68
N ILE A 37 0.76 -19.11 -5.64
CA ILE A 37 2.07 -19.74 -5.44
C ILE A 37 3.13 -18.70 -5.09
N VAL A 38 3.17 -17.56 -5.79
CA VAL A 38 4.11 -16.48 -5.50
C VAL A 38 3.86 -15.89 -4.10
N LEU A 39 2.60 -15.65 -3.73
CA LEU A 39 2.24 -15.17 -2.40
C LEU A 39 2.64 -16.15 -1.29
N ASP A 40 2.49 -17.44 -1.51
CA ASP A 40 2.94 -18.49 -0.59
C ASP A 40 4.47 -18.49 -0.42
N ILE A 41 5.23 -18.33 -1.50
CA ILE A 41 6.69 -18.20 -1.44
C ILE A 41 7.09 -16.96 -0.64
N VAL A 42 6.46 -15.82 -0.92
CA VAL A 42 6.71 -14.58 -0.18
C VAL A 42 6.40 -14.75 1.30
N GLY A 43 5.22 -15.29 1.62
CA GLY A 43 4.76 -15.46 3.00
C GLY A 43 5.55 -16.49 3.81
N LYS A 44 5.93 -17.61 3.18
CA LYS A 44 6.56 -18.74 3.88
C LYS A 44 8.09 -18.71 3.87
N ILE A 45 8.70 -18.01 2.90
CA ILE A 45 10.15 -17.98 2.74
C ILE A 45 10.69 -16.56 2.92
N ILE A 46 10.22 -15.58 2.13
CA ILE A 46 10.81 -14.24 2.11
C ILE A 46 10.54 -13.50 3.42
N ILE A 47 9.27 -13.44 3.85
CA ILE A 47 8.90 -12.70 5.07
C ILE A 47 9.60 -13.25 6.32
N PRO A 48 9.68 -14.58 6.58
CA PRO A 48 10.43 -15.10 7.70
C PRO A 48 11.95 -14.83 7.65
N MET A 49 12.53 -14.70 6.46
CA MET A 49 13.95 -14.38 6.28
C MET A 49 14.24 -12.88 6.41
N LEU A 50 13.24 -12.03 6.21
CA LEU A 50 13.38 -10.57 6.21
C LEU A 50 13.96 -10.00 7.52
N PRO A 51 13.57 -10.43 8.73
CA PRO A 51 14.17 -9.94 9.98
C PRO A 51 15.68 -10.20 10.06
N PHE A 52 16.14 -11.35 9.60
CA PHE A 52 17.58 -11.68 9.57
C PHE A 52 18.34 -10.80 8.59
N TYR A 53 17.77 -10.58 7.40
CA TYR A 53 18.33 -9.68 6.40
C TYR A 53 18.40 -8.24 6.92
N ILE A 54 17.33 -7.74 7.53
CA ILE A 54 17.28 -6.41 8.15
C ILE A 54 18.32 -6.30 9.26
N ALA A 55 18.40 -7.28 10.17
CA ALA A 55 19.38 -7.28 11.25
C ALA A 55 20.81 -7.24 10.71
N ALA A 56 21.14 -8.07 9.72
CA ALA A 56 22.46 -8.05 9.07
C ALA A 56 22.78 -6.71 8.42
N THR A 57 21.80 -6.10 7.73
CA THR A 57 21.95 -4.77 7.12
C THR A 57 22.21 -3.70 8.17
N PHE A 58 21.43 -3.68 9.28
CA PHE A 58 21.66 -2.74 10.37
C PHE A 58 23.01 -2.93 11.07
N CYS A 59 23.45 -4.17 11.23
CA CYS A 59 24.79 -4.45 11.75
C CYS A 59 25.88 -3.85 10.84
N ASN A 60 25.76 -4.02 9.53
CA ASN A 60 26.69 -3.46 8.57
C ASN A 60 26.69 -1.93 8.59
N LEU A 61 25.52 -1.31 8.50
CA LEU A 61 25.37 0.15 8.59
C LEU A 61 25.85 0.72 9.92
N SER A 62 25.70 -0.03 11.02
CA SER A 62 26.22 0.36 12.33
C SER A 62 27.75 0.29 12.37
N TYR A 63 28.33 -0.77 11.79
CA TYR A 63 29.78 -0.91 11.69
C TYR A 63 30.41 0.22 10.86
N GLU A 64 29.75 0.65 9.81
CA GLU A 64 30.16 1.78 8.97
C GLU A 64 29.92 3.16 9.65
N GLY A 65 29.34 3.18 10.85
CA GLY A 65 29.02 4.40 11.59
C GLY A 65 27.83 5.20 11.03
N MET A 66 27.19 4.71 9.97
CA MET A 66 26.09 5.42 9.31
C MET A 66 24.86 5.58 10.22
N ILE A 67 24.55 4.58 11.05
CA ILE A 67 23.37 4.64 11.93
C ILE A 67 23.49 5.76 12.95
N THR A 68 24.62 5.87 13.64
CA THR A 68 24.81 6.87 14.70
C THR A 68 24.74 8.30 14.18
N HIS A 69 25.22 8.55 12.97
CA HIS A 69 25.20 9.87 12.35
C HIS A 69 23.86 10.20 11.69
N GLN A 70 23.13 9.20 11.19
CA GLN A 70 21.92 9.42 10.39
C GLN A 70 20.62 9.12 11.15
N LEU A 71 20.68 8.44 12.30
CA LEU A 71 19.50 8.12 13.11
C LEU A 71 18.59 9.33 13.40
N PRO A 72 19.14 10.52 13.77
CA PRO A 72 18.29 11.69 13.97
C PRO A 72 17.53 12.11 12.71
N ALA A 73 18.16 12.02 11.54
CA ALA A 73 17.53 12.33 10.26
C ALA A 73 16.41 11.34 9.94
N PHE A 74 16.63 10.04 10.19
CA PHE A 74 15.58 9.03 9.98
C PHE A 74 14.38 9.23 10.90
N ILE A 75 14.58 9.54 12.18
CA ILE A 75 13.50 9.87 13.11
C ILE A 75 12.69 11.07 12.61
N GLN A 76 13.38 12.15 12.20
CA GLN A 76 12.70 13.33 11.65
C GLN A 76 11.84 12.99 10.44
N ILE A 77 12.34 12.15 9.53
CA ILE A 77 11.60 11.76 8.32
C ILE A 77 10.41 10.88 8.66
N ILE A 78 10.56 9.94 9.58
CA ILE A 78 9.44 9.15 10.08
C ILE A 78 8.32 10.06 10.61
N LEU A 79 8.67 11.07 11.40
CA LEU A 79 7.69 12.04 11.92
C LEU A 79 7.05 12.88 10.80
N ILE A 80 7.82 13.30 9.80
CA ILE A 80 7.32 14.04 8.64
C ILE A 80 6.35 13.16 7.83
N VAL A 81 6.72 11.90 7.58
CA VAL A 81 5.86 10.95 6.84
C VAL A 81 4.56 10.68 7.62
N MET A 82 4.65 10.50 8.93
CA MET A 82 3.44 10.36 9.77
C MET A 82 2.55 11.60 9.69
N ALA A 83 3.12 12.79 9.78
CA ALA A 83 2.34 14.03 9.57
C ALA A 83 1.71 14.05 8.17
N GLY A 84 2.46 13.62 7.14
CA GLY A 84 1.96 13.46 5.77
C GLY A 84 0.77 12.50 5.68
N HIS A 85 0.81 11.37 6.40
CA HIS A 85 -0.32 10.42 6.46
C HIS A 85 -1.58 11.08 7.03
N TYR A 86 -1.48 11.81 8.14
CA TYR A 86 -2.65 12.48 8.74
C TYR A 86 -3.18 13.61 7.86
N ILE A 87 -2.29 14.39 7.23
CA ILE A 87 -2.68 15.42 6.26
C ILE A 87 -3.42 14.78 5.08
N TRP A 88 -2.87 13.69 4.53
CA TRP A 88 -3.49 12.97 3.42
C TRP A 88 -4.86 12.40 3.80
N LEU A 89 -4.97 11.75 4.95
CA LEU A 89 -6.27 11.27 5.46
C LEU A 89 -7.28 12.42 5.62
N ALA A 90 -6.86 13.55 6.17
CA ALA A 90 -7.74 14.72 6.29
C ALA A 90 -8.24 15.19 4.92
N VAL A 91 -7.34 15.33 3.94
CA VAL A 91 -7.70 15.68 2.56
C VAL A 91 -8.66 14.66 1.96
N LEU A 92 -8.36 13.36 2.08
CA LEU A 92 -9.17 12.28 1.51
C LEU A 92 -10.58 12.26 2.10
N TYR A 93 -10.71 12.40 3.43
CA TYR A 93 -12.01 12.45 4.10
C TYR A 93 -12.79 13.73 3.76
N LEU A 94 -12.13 14.88 3.64
CA LEU A 94 -12.77 16.11 3.19
C LEU A 94 -13.31 15.99 1.76
N LEU A 95 -12.52 15.42 0.85
CA LEU A 95 -12.94 15.16 -0.53
C LEU A 95 -14.11 14.16 -0.56
N ALA A 96 -14.05 13.10 0.25
CA ALA A 96 -15.12 12.12 0.34
C ALA A 96 -16.42 12.73 0.86
N GLY A 97 -16.33 13.60 1.88
CA GLY A 97 -17.47 14.35 2.41
C GLY A 97 -18.07 15.30 1.39
N ALA A 98 -17.22 16.08 0.71
CA ALA A 98 -17.64 17.03 -0.33
C ALA A 98 -18.31 16.30 -1.50
N TYR A 99 -17.73 15.18 -1.94
CA TYR A 99 -18.29 14.40 -3.06
C TYR A 99 -19.60 13.71 -2.69
N SER A 100 -19.66 13.05 -1.53
CA SER A 100 -20.85 12.31 -1.10
C SER A 100 -21.98 13.19 -0.55
N GLY A 101 -21.67 14.40 -0.12
CA GLY A 101 -22.61 15.27 0.61
C GLY A 101 -22.91 14.80 2.03
N LYS A 102 -22.11 13.89 2.58
CA LYS A 102 -22.28 13.30 3.91
C LYS A 102 -21.15 13.70 4.85
N ASN A 103 -21.40 13.60 6.17
CA ASN A 103 -20.40 13.94 7.18
C ASN A 103 -19.28 12.86 7.23
N PRO A 104 -18.05 13.17 6.82
CA PRO A 104 -16.96 12.22 6.83
C PRO A 104 -16.50 11.83 8.25
N TRP A 105 -16.69 12.70 9.24
CA TRP A 105 -16.38 12.42 10.64
C TRP A 105 -17.20 11.24 11.19
N GLU A 106 -18.43 11.05 10.68
CA GLU A 106 -19.27 9.91 11.05
C GLU A 106 -18.65 8.56 10.69
N VAL A 107 -17.81 8.52 9.66
CA VAL A 107 -17.03 7.33 9.29
C VAL A 107 -15.77 7.25 10.13
N LEU A 108 -14.96 8.33 10.12
CA LEU A 108 -13.62 8.34 10.73
C LEU A 108 -13.64 8.00 12.22
N ARG A 109 -14.62 8.49 12.98
CA ARG A 109 -14.72 8.24 14.42
C ARG A 109 -14.82 6.77 14.83
N HIS A 110 -15.21 5.90 13.92
CA HIS A 110 -15.30 4.46 14.16
C HIS A 110 -14.03 3.69 13.80
N TYR A 111 -13.07 4.31 13.08
CA TYR A 111 -11.91 3.63 12.52
C TYR A 111 -10.74 3.43 13.49
N GLY A 112 -10.81 3.95 14.72
CA GLY A 112 -9.76 3.76 15.72
C GLY A 112 -9.31 2.31 15.92
N PRO A 113 -10.22 1.34 16.12
CA PRO A 113 -9.85 -0.08 16.25
C PRO A 113 -9.15 -0.63 14.99
N ALA A 114 -9.63 -0.29 13.79
CA ALA A 114 -9.00 -0.73 12.54
C ALA A 114 -7.61 -0.11 12.37
N TYR A 115 -7.43 1.17 12.69
CA TYR A 115 -6.14 1.84 12.70
C TYR A 115 -5.13 1.11 13.60
N LEU A 116 -5.51 0.83 14.86
CA LEU A 116 -4.63 0.16 15.82
C LEU A 116 -4.32 -1.29 15.42
N THR A 117 -5.30 -2.01 14.88
CA THR A 117 -5.08 -3.36 14.36
C THR A 117 -4.11 -3.34 13.18
N ALA A 118 -4.24 -2.38 12.26
CA ALA A 118 -3.32 -2.22 11.14
C ALA A 118 -1.89 -1.88 11.59
N VAL A 119 -1.75 -1.00 12.61
CA VAL A 119 -0.44 -0.72 13.23
C VAL A 119 0.19 -2.00 13.78
N GLY A 120 -0.60 -2.85 14.44
CA GLY A 120 -0.09 -4.08 15.05
C GLY A 120 0.21 -5.20 14.07
N THR A 121 -0.58 -5.32 13.00
CA THR A 121 -0.46 -6.42 12.03
C THR A 121 0.40 -6.09 10.81
N MET A 122 0.56 -4.81 10.49
CA MET A 122 1.20 -4.35 9.24
C MET A 122 0.58 -5.01 7.98
N SER A 123 -0.70 -5.40 8.07
CA SER A 123 -1.37 -6.15 7.02
C SER A 123 -2.81 -5.67 6.85
N SER A 124 -3.13 -5.14 5.68
CA SER A 124 -4.51 -4.76 5.33
C SER A 124 -5.42 -5.98 5.28
N ALA A 125 -4.92 -7.12 4.80
CA ALA A 125 -5.67 -8.37 4.76
C ALA A 125 -6.02 -8.89 6.17
N ALA A 126 -5.07 -8.88 7.11
CA ALA A 126 -5.33 -9.29 8.50
C ALA A 126 -6.27 -8.32 9.24
N THR A 127 -6.31 -7.05 8.80
CA THR A 127 -7.17 -6.01 9.41
C THR A 127 -8.58 -5.97 8.81
N LEU A 128 -8.82 -6.66 7.69
CA LEU A 128 -10.06 -6.56 6.91
C LEU A 128 -11.33 -6.75 7.73
N ALA A 129 -11.39 -7.78 8.57
CA ALA A 129 -12.57 -8.07 9.39
C ALA A 129 -12.89 -6.91 10.35
N VAL A 130 -11.85 -6.32 10.99
CA VAL A 130 -12.02 -5.19 11.91
C VAL A 130 -12.41 -3.93 11.15
N ALA A 131 -11.85 -3.71 9.94
CA ALA A 131 -12.22 -2.56 9.09
C ALA A 131 -13.68 -2.65 8.64
N LEU A 132 -14.16 -3.83 8.25
CA LEU A 132 -15.57 -4.08 7.93
C LEU A 132 -16.49 -3.75 9.13
N ASP A 133 -16.13 -4.22 10.33
CA ASP A 133 -16.92 -3.94 11.53
C ASP A 133 -16.93 -2.44 11.90
N CYS A 134 -15.82 -1.76 11.71
CA CYS A 134 -15.73 -0.32 11.89
C CYS A 134 -16.62 0.44 10.89
N ALA A 135 -16.55 0.07 9.60
CA ALA A 135 -17.35 0.69 8.55
C ALA A 135 -18.86 0.46 8.75
N ARG A 136 -19.25 -0.74 9.18
CA ARG A 136 -20.67 -1.09 9.46
C ARG A 136 -21.31 -0.28 10.60
N LYS A 137 -20.51 0.29 11.51
CA LYS A 137 -20.99 1.15 12.59
C LYS A 137 -21.40 2.54 12.10
N SER A 138 -20.91 2.94 10.93
CA SER A 138 -21.24 4.25 10.36
C SER A 138 -22.65 4.28 9.81
N LYS A 139 -23.40 5.34 10.21
CA LYS A 139 -24.78 5.56 9.77
C LYS A 139 -24.89 6.15 8.36
N VAL A 140 -23.79 6.65 7.82
CA VAL A 140 -23.75 7.31 6.50
C VAL A 140 -23.26 6.41 5.37
N LEU A 141 -22.70 5.25 5.69
CA LEU A 141 -22.27 4.28 4.71
C LEU A 141 -23.39 3.28 4.38
N ARG A 142 -23.60 3.01 3.12
CA ARG A 142 -24.50 1.95 2.66
C ARG A 142 -23.87 0.57 2.94
N LYS A 143 -24.63 -0.37 3.46
CA LYS A 143 -24.14 -1.70 3.85
C LYS A 143 -23.60 -2.51 2.69
N ASP A 144 -24.29 -2.45 1.53
CA ASP A 144 -23.84 -3.10 0.30
C ASP A 144 -22.50 -2.51 -0.19
N MET A 145 -22.36 -1.19 -0.13
CA MET A 145 -21.11 -0.51 -0.48
C MET A 145 -19.97 -0.82 0.50
N VAL A 146 -20.27 -1.03 1.78
CA VAL A 146 -19.29 -1.48 2.77
C VAL A 146 -18.80 -2.90 2.45
N SER A 147 -19.76 -3.82 2.17
CA SER A 147 -19.42 -5.22 1.89
C SER A 147 -18.63 -5.41 0.58
N PHE A 148 -18.78 -4.50 -0.37
CA PHE A 148 -18.03 -4.47 -1.62
C PHE A 148 -16.75 -3.64 -1.52
N GLY A 149 -16.87 -2.40 -1.02
CA GLY A 149 -15.79 -1.40 -1.08
C GLY A 149 -14.64 -1.71 -0.13
N ILE A 150 -14.90 -2.08 1.12
CA ILE A 150 -13.82 -2.34 2.08
C ILE A 150 -12.90 -3.49 1.63
N PRO A 151 -13.40 -4.67 1.20
CA PRO A 151 -12.54 -5.72 0.66
C PRO A 151 -11.80 -5.32 -0.61
N LEU A 152 -12.45 -4.54 -1.49
CA LEU A 152 -11.82 -4.06 -2.71
C LEU A 152 -10.66 -3.09 -2.38
N PHE A 153 -10.93 -2.07 -1.58
CA PHE A 153 -9.95 -1.03 -1.28
C PHE A 153 -8.79 -1.55 -0.43
N ALA A 154 -9.02 -2.50 0.49
CA ALA A 154 -7.96 -3.15 1.25
C ALA A 154 -6.89 -3.82 0.36
N ASN A 155 -7.23 -4.14 -0.89
CA ASN A 155 -6.30 -4.74 -1.86
C ASN A 155 -5.67 -3.72 -2.82
N ILE A 156 -6.37 -2.62 -3.15
CA ILE A 156 -5.91 -1.71 -4.23
C ILE A 156 -5.56 -0.30 -3.74
N HIS A 157 -5.85 0.04 -2.47
CA HIS A 157 -5.64 1.37 -1.94
C HIS A 157 -4.50 1.38 -0.91
N LEU A 158 -3.32 1.71 -1.36
CA LEU A 158 -2.07 1.68 -0.57
C LEU A 158 -1.45 3.08 -0.42
N CYS A 159 -2.29 4.11 -0.24
CA CYS A 159 -1.88 5.52 -0.24
C CYS A 159 -0.82 5.86 0.82
N GLY A 160 -0.92 5.31 2.02
CA GLY A 160 0.03 5.54 3.10
C GLY A 160 1.37 4.86 2.83
N SER A 161 1.36 3.61 2.37
CA SER A 161 2.57 2.87 2.01
C SER A 161 3.29 3.53 0.84
N VAL A 162 2.58 3.94 -0.21
CA VAL A 162 3.13 4.64 -1.37
C VAL A 162 3.75 5.99 -0.96
N LEU A 163 3.05 6.77 -0.12
CA LEU A 163 3.56 8.04 0.39
C LEU A 163 4.85 7.83 1.19
N THR A 164 4.88 6.83 2.08
CA THR A 164 6.07 6.43 2.82
C THR A 164 7.23 6.10 1.90
N GLU A 165 6.96 5.28 0.89
CA GLU A 165 7.98 4.80 -0.04
C GLU A 165 8.61 5.94 -0.85
N VAL A 166 7.81 6.85 -1.38
CA VAL A 166 8.29 8.02 -2.12
C VAL A 166 9.19 8.90 -1.24
N PHE A 167 8.74 9.21 -0.02
CA PHE A 167 9.54 10.02 0.92
C PHE A 167 10.86 9.35 1.28
N PHE A 168 10.85 8.05 1.53
CA PHE A 168 12.08 7.33 1.87
C PHE A 168 13.03 7.22 0.70
N CYS A 169 12.54 6.95 -0.51
CA CYS A 169 13.37 6.96 -1.70
C CYS A 169 14.07 8.31 -1.92
N MET A 170 13.33 9.41 -1.78
CA MET A 170 13.93 10.76 -1.89
C MET A 170 14.96 11.00 -0.80
N THR A 171 14.68 10.58 0.43
CA THR A 171 15.58 10.75 1.56
C THR A 171 16.87 9.97 1.40
N ILE A 172 16.75 8.68 1.07
CA ILE A 172 17.89 7.80 0.86
C ILE A 172 18.73 8.32 -0.30
N SER A 173 18.10 8.76 -1.39
CA SER A 173 18.82 9.41 -2.50
C SER A 173 19.65 10.59 -2.03
N LYS A 174 19.06 11.45 -1.19
CA LYS A 174 19.78 12.62 -0.69
C LYS A 174 20.90 12.27 0.28
N ILE A 175 20.66 11.31 1.18
CA ILE A 175 21.61 10.94 2.23
C ILE A 175 22.75 10.08 1.66
N LEU A 176 22.44 9.08 0.86
CA LEU A 176 23.42 8.10 0.40
C LEU A 176 24.14 8.53 -0.88
N TYR A 177 23.40 9.15 -1.82
CA TYR A 177 23.97 9.55 -3.12
C TYR A 177 24.22 11.06 -3.24
N GLY A 178 23.86 11.85 -2.23
CA GLY A 178 24.13 13.29 -2.17
C GLY A 178 23.20 14.17 -3.03
N HIS A 179 22.34 13.59 -3.85
CA HIS A 179 21.43 14.32 -4.74
C HIS A 179 20.00 13.77 -4.68
N LEU A 180 19.05 14.58 -5.09
CA LEU A 180 17.67 14.12 -5.31
C LEU A 180 17.52 13.65 -6.77
N PRO A 181 16.68 12.63 -7.03
CA PRO A 181 16.32 12.26 -8.39
C PRO A 181 15.67 13.45 -9.13
N SER A 182 15.78 13.49 -10.45
CA SER A 182 15.12 14.53 -11.24
C SER A 182 13.60 14.49 -11.07
N ILE A 183 12.92 15.61 -11.27
CA ILE A 183 11.45 15.69 -11.22
C ILE A 183 10.84 14.69 -12.21
N GLY A 184 11.39 14.57 -13.42
CA GLY A 184 10.91 13.62 -14.43
C GLY A 184 11.06 12.16 -13.96
N THR A 185 12.19 11.79 -13.35
CA THR A 185 12.41 10.47 -12.77
C THR A 185 11.43 10.19 -11.64
N MET A 186 11.18 11.16 -10.76
CA MET A 186 10.23 10.99 -9.66
C MET A 186 8.79 10.88 -10.13
N LEU A 187 8.38 11.65 -11.14
CA LEU A 187 7.05 11.52 -11.74
C LEU A 187 6.83 10.15 -12.37
N LEU A 188 7.84 9.66 -13.12
CA LEU A 188 7.81 8.31 -13.67
C LEU A 188 7.74 7.25 -12.58
N PHE A 189 8.58 7.38 -11.55
CA PHE A 189 8.57 6.47 -10.39
C PHE A 189 7.21 6.46 -9.71
N CYS A 190 6.62 7.61 -9.38
CA CYS A 190 5.30 7.70 -8.76
C CYS A 190 4.18 7.09 -9.62
N ALA A 191 4.20 7.34 -10.94
CA ALA A 191 3.20 6.79 -11.85
C ALA A 191 3.28 5.25 -11.90
N LEU A 192 4.49 4.72 -12.03
CA LEU A 192 4.71 3.27 -12.03
C LEU A 192 4.42 2.65 -10.66
N LEU A 193 4.85 3.29 -9.58
CA LEU A 193 4.57 2.83 -8.22
C LEU A 193 3.07 2.71 -7.95
N GLY A 194 2.24 3.65 -8.44
CA GLY A 194 0.80 3.56 -8.35
C GLY A 194 0.23 2.30 -9.04
N ILE A 195 0.79 1.90 -10.19
CA ILE A 195 0.40 0.67 -10.88
C ILE A 195 0.84 -0.57 -10.11
N PHE A 196 2.09 -0.58 -9.61
CA PHE A 196 2.63 -1.70 -8.82
C PHE A 196 1.90 -1.89 -7.49
N ALA A 197 1.52 -0.79 -6.84
CA ALA A 197 0.80 -0.83 -5.58
C ALA A 197 -0.53 -1.60 -5.68
N ILE A 198 -1.23 -1.51 -6.83
CA ILE A 198 -2.48 -2.26 -7.05
C ILE A 198 -2.23 -3.79 -7.01
N GLY A 199 -1.05 -4.23 -7.45
CA GLY A 199 -0.67 -5.65 -7.43
C GLY A 199 0.12 -6.08 -6.20
N ALA A 200 0.38 -5.18 -5.26
CA ALA A 200 1.13 -5.51 -4.06
C ALA A 200 0.30 -6.37 -3.10
N PRO A 201 0.89 -7.43 -2.51
CA PRO A 201 0.16 -8.22 -1.52
C PRO A 201 -0.08 -7.41 -0.24
N GLY A 202 -1.26 -7.59 0.37
CA GLY A 202 -1.66 -6.93 1.63
C GLY A 202 -0.98 -7.49 2.89
N VAL A 203 0.32 -7.80 2.81
CA VAL A 203 1.16 -8.37 3.87
C VAL A 203 2.28 -7.41 4.27
N PRO A 204 2.92 -7.57 5.44
CA PRO A 204 4.02 -6.72 5.87
C PRO A 204 5.12 -6.59 4.80
N GLY A 205 5.51 -5.36 4.48
CA GLY A 205 6.52 -5.06 3.46
C GLY A 205 6.07 -5.29 2.01
N GLY A 206 4.80 -5.66 1.77
CA GLY A 206 4.30 -6.05 0.45
C GLY A 206 4.51 -4.98 -0.62
N THR A 207 4.28 -3.71 -0.29
CA THR A 207 4.41 -2.60 -1.25
C THR A 207 5.86 -2.42 -1.70
N VAL A 208 6.80 -2.30 -0.75
CA VAL A 208 8.22 -2.10 -1.07
C VAL A 208 8.81 -3.31 -1.78
N MET A 209 8.39 -4.53 -1.42
CA MET A 209 8.83 -5.75 -2.11
C MET A 209 8.33 -5.79 -3.56
N ALA A 210 7.10 -5.37 -3.81
CA ALA A 210 6.55 -5.28 -5.16
C ALA A 210 7.28 -4.23 -6.01
N SER A 211 7.74 -3.13 -5.41
CA SER A 211 8.37 -2.00 -6.09
C SER A 211 9.90 -2.06 -6.17
N LEU A 212 10.56 -3.07 -5.58
CA LEU A 212 12.04 -3.18 -5.58
C LEU A 212 12.65 -3.00 -6.98
N GLY A 213 12.00 -3.53 -7.99
CA GLY A 213 12.46 -3.36 -9.36
C GLY A 213 12.34 -1.94 -9.90
N LEU A 214 11.42 -1.14 -9.39
CA LEU A 214 11.35 0.30 -9.71
C LEU A 214 12.45 1.06 -8.97
N ILE A 215 12.69 0.73 -7.71
CA ILE A 215 13.74 1.34 -6.89
C ILE A 215 15.11 1.14 -7.54
N THR A 216 15.40 -0.08 -7.98
CA THR A 216 16.68 -0.42 -8.65
C THR A 216 16.72 0.00 -10.11
N GLY A 217 15.63 -0.10 -10.86
CA GLY A 217 15.60 0.13 -12.31
C GLY A 217 15.31 1.56 -12.72
N VAL A 218 14.54 2.33 -11.94
CA VAL A 218 14.18 3.73 -12.25
C VAL A 218 15.00 4.70 -11.40
N LEU A 219 15.10 4.45 -10.08
CA LEU A 219 15.88 5.30 -9.18
C LEU A 219 17.35 4.92 -9.12
N MET A 220 17.73 3.78 -9.73
CA MET A 220 19.11 3.29 -9.83
C MET A 220 19.78 3.06 -8.47
N PHE A 221 19.00 2.62 -7.47
CA PHE A 221 19.56 2.28 -6.17
C PHE A 221 20.45 1.03 -6.31
N ASP A 222 21.60 1.09 -5.66
CA ASP A 222 22.48 -0.05 -5.47
C ASP A 222 22.01 -0.95 -4.31
N ASP A 223 22.78 -1.98 -4.01
CA ASP A 223 22.45 -2.93 -2.94
C ASP A 223 22.37 -2.25 -1.57
N ALA A 224 23.23 -1.25 -1.30
CA ALA A 224 23.22 -0.52 -0.04
C ALA A 224 21.98 0.36 0.11
N GLY A 225 21.61 1.11 -0.93
CA GLY A 225 20.39 1.92 -0.94
C GLY A 225 19.12 1.08 -0.86
N THR A 226 19.09 -0.05 -1.56
CA THR A 226 17.98 -1.00 -1.53
C THR A 226 17.82 -1.63 -0.14
N ALA A 227 18.91 -2.07 0.48
CA ALA A 227 18.92 -2.63 1.81
C ALA A 227 18.45 -1.62 2.87
N LEU A 228 18.93 -0.37 2.76
CA LEU A 228 18.52 0.72 3.64
C LEU A 228 17.02 1.04 3.46
N MET A 229 16.52 1.05 2.22
CA MET A 229 15.10 1.25 1.94
C MET A 229 14.23 0.20 2.60
N LEU A 230 14.56 -1.09 2.46
CA LEU A 230 13.83 -2.18 3.09
C LEU A 230 13.83 -2.06 4.61
N ALA A 231 14.98 -1.73 5.19
CA ALA A 231 15.13 -1.60 6.64
C ALA A 231 14.28 -0.45 7.22
N ILE A 232 14.33 0.73 6.60
CA ILE A 232 13.58 1.90 7.07
C ILE A 232 12.09 1.72 6.81
N PHE A 233 11.72 1.16 5.65
CA PHE A 233 10.33 0.91 5.32
C PHE A 233 9.68 -0.03 6.36
N ALA A 234 10.38 -1.09 6.77
CA ALA A 234 9.87 -2.02 7.78
C ALA A 234 9.55 -1.35 9.13
N LEU A 235 10.25 -0.26 9.49
CA LEU A 235 9.96 0.50 10.72
C LEU A 235 8.68 1.35 10.61
N GLN A 236 8.31 1.76 9.39
CA GLN A 236 7.21 2.68 9.13
C GLN A 236 5.97 1.99 8.56
N ASP A 237 6.08 0.76 8.09
CA ASP A 237 5.00 0.03 7.41
C ASP A 237 3.72 -0.09 8.26
N SER A 238 3.86 -0.19 9.57
CA SER A 238 2.76 -0.14 10.53
C SER A 238 1.85 1.07 10.33
N PHE A 239 2.44 2.25 10.21
CA PHE A 239 1.68 3.51 10.07
C PHE A 239 1.19 3.73 8.64
N GLY A 240 1.96 3.28 7.63
CA GLY A 240 1.54 3.27 6.24
C GLY A 240 0.29 2.42 6.04
N THR A 241 0.31 1.20 6.57
CA THR A 241 -0.84 0.28 6.55
C THR A 241 -2.06 0.85 7.29
N ALA A 242 -1.85 1.47 8.45
CA ALA A 242 -2.93 2.10 9.19
C ALA A 242 -3.56 3.27 8.42
N CYS A 243 -2.76 4.04 7.68
CA CYS A 243 -3.24 5.07 6.78
C CYS A 243 -4.05 4.46 5.62
N ASN A 244 -3.57 3.37 4.99
CA ASN A 244 -4.30 2.66 3.93
C ASN A 244 -5.69 2.26 4.40
N VAL A 245 -5.75 1.44 5.45
CA VAL A 245 -7.00 0.89 6.01
C VAL A 245 -7.97 2.00 6.44
N THR A 246 -7.46 3.08 7.04
CA THR A 246 -8.32 4.19 7.43
C THR A 246 -8.86 4.95 6.22
N GLY A 247 -8.06 5.10 5.19
CA GLY A 247 -8.46 5.71 3.92
C GLY A 247 -9.54 4.91 3.17
N ASP A 248 -9.62 3.59 3.35
CA ASP A 248 -10.66 2.75 2.76
C ASP A 248 -12.07 3.18 3.18
N GLY A 249 -12.20 3.68 4.42
CA GLY A 249 -13.44 4.26 4.91
C GLY A 249 -13.88 5.50 4.12
N ALA A 250 -12.93 6.37 3.78
CA ALA A 250 -13.21 7.56 2.96
C ALA A 250 -13.60 7.18 1.52
N LEU A 251 -12.91 6.22 0.91
CA LEU A 251 -13.26 5.73 -0.42
C LEU A 251 -14.63 5.04 -0.44
N THR A 252 -14.98 4.30 0.62
CA THR A 252 -16.31 3.70 0.77
C THR A 252 -17.40 4.76 0.93
N LEU A 253 -17.09 5.91 1.56
CA LEU A 253 -17.99 7.06 1.61
C LEU A 253 -18.19 7.67 0.21
N MET A 254 -17.13 7.82 -0.58
CA MET A 254 -17.25 8.24 -1.98
C MET A 254 -18.08 7.26 -2.80
N LEU A 255 -17.84 5.95 -2.64
CA LEU A 255 -18.59 4.91 -3.32
C LEU A 255 -20.07 4.92 -2.95
N THR A 256 -20.40 5.16 -1.67
CA THR A 256 -21.77 5.34 -1.20
C THR A 256 -22.42 6.54 -1.90
N GLY A 257 -21.74 7.69 -1.94
CA GLY A 257 -22.22 8.89 -2.63
C GLY A 257 -22.39 8.68 -4.14
N TYR A 258 -21.48 7.93 -4.76
CA TYR A 258 -21.59 7.56 -6.17
C TYR A 258 -22.84 6.72 -6.43
N ALA A 259 -23.03 5.67 -5.64
CA ALA A 259 -24.17 4.76 -5.78
C ALA A 259 -25.52 5.50 -5.65
N GLU A 260 -25.63 6.41 -4.71
CA GLU A 260 -26.85 7.22 -4.52
C GLU A 260 -27.08 8.19 -5.68
N LYS A 261 -26.04 8.90 -6.15
CA LYS A 261 -26.14 9.82 -7.28
C LYS A 261 -26.55 9.15 -8.60
N HIS A 262 -26.17 7.89 -8.76
CA HIS A 262 -26.48 7.15 -10.00
C HIS A 262 -27.67 6.21 -9.84
N GLY A 263 -28.44 6.31 -8.76
CA GLY A 263 -29.66 5.52 -8.56
C GLY A 263 -29.40 4.02 -8.47
N ILE A 264 -28.21 3.60 -8.04
CA ILE A 264 -27.89 2.18 -7.86
C ILE A 264 -28.76 1.63 -6.73
N GLN A 265 -29.55 0.62 -7.02
CA GLN A 265 -30.46 0.02 -6.05
C GLN A 265 -29.68 -0.54 -4.86
N ASN A 266 -30.19 -0.32 -3.66
CA ASN A 266 -29.59 -0.88 -2.46
C ASN A 266 -29.88 -2.38 -2.40
N ASN A 267 -28.83 -3.19 -2.27
CA ASN A 267 -28.95 -4.63 -2.15
C ASN A 267 -28.45 -5.08 -0.77
N ASP A 268 -29.32 -4.95 0.23
CA ASP A 268 -29.02 -5.32 1.62
C ASP A 268 -28.77 -6.84 1.83
N ASN A 269 -29.01 -7.67 0.80
CA ASN A 269 -28.85 -9.12 0.85
C ASN A 269 -27.45 -9.61 0.47
N ILE A 270 -26.51 -8.72 0.15
CA ILE A 270 -25.11 -9.11 -0.08
C ILE A 270 -24.48 -9.42 1.28
N GLN A 271 -24.59 -10.68 1.70
CA GLN A 271 -23.71 -11.23 2.73
C GLN A 271 -22.31 -11.26 2.14
N SER A 272 -21.34 -10.69 2.88
CA SER A 272 -19.91 -10.79 2.52
C SER A 272 -19.61 -12.27 2.24
N PRO A 273 -18.91 -12.61 1.15
CA PRO A 273 -18.36 -13.96 1.05
C PRO A 273 -17.53 -14.18 2.31
N VAL A 274 -17.84 -15.22 3.04
CA VAL A 274 -17.04 -15.69 4.17
C VAL A 274 -15.70 -16.10 3.57
N LEU A 275 -14.65 -15.31 3.87
CA LEU A 275 -13.26 -15.63 3.54
C LEU A 275 -12.76 -16.75 4.46
#